data_0fc3f7cde857286019a8a80cc1ad24cb
#
_entry.id   0fc3f7cde857286019a8a80cc1ad24cb
#
_cell.length_a   1.000
_cell.length_b   1.000
_cell.length_c   1.000
_cell.angle_alpha   90.00
_cell.angle_beta   90.00
_cell.angle_gamma   90.00
#
_symmetry.space_group_name_H-M   'P 1'
#
loop_
_entity.id
_entity.type
_entity.pdbx_description
1 polymer ?
#
loop_
_entity_poly.entity_id
_entity_poly.type
_entity_poly.pdbx_seq_one_letter_code
_entity_poly.pdbx_strand_id
1 'polypeptide(L)'
;KLFQGATRGNGVEGEDITNNVKTIRSIPLEIEDKNTIEARGEIFFPNSRFTNFNEQRESEGLSTFSNPRNAASGSVRQLDPNETAKRPLDIFFYSLYNIEGQEIFDSQYKSLEEMKKLGLKTNKNYKKIQNKEELFEYIEFWSNNRANLDYGTDGIVIKIDDVKIQKKLGSTGRIPKWATAYKFPAEIVETKIIKINFNVGRTGVLTPWAELEPAYIDGVKISRATLHNRDEIERKDIREGDLVQLQRAGEVIPQIIGVSKNNLRNDLSKKFNFPVYCPEPCNSQLLHSEEEVSVRCLDSSCPHKFERLLQYFASKNCMDIEGLGSRICTILFKENFITSLDEIYSLKDKKEELLKLEGFGELSINKLLESIENSKKKPFSNLLTSFGIEGVGVEIAELISSKFSSLVEIKEGSESNNFNEILENLEGIGPVVAMKITDWFSEEKNKILIDNFIKLNIGYEKKENANNSNILEGKSFVVTGSFDEYSRNDIESIIKTHGGKVSSKVSSKTSNLILGSNPGSKLIDAQENNIGIIDITEFLKLVTD
;
A
#
# COMPACT_ATOMS: atom_id res chain seq x y z
N LYS A 1 5.36 -28.53 8.42
CA LYS A 1 6.63 -27.95 8.01
C LYS A 1 6.42 -26.53 7.51
N LEU A 2 7.28 -25.56 7.88
CA LEU A 2 7.20 -24.19 7.35
C LEU A 2 7.46 -24.21 5.83
N PHE A 3 6.44 -23.90 5.07
CA PHE A 3 6.46 -23.92 3.62
C PHE A 3 6.84 -22.54 3.06
N GLN A 4 6.11 -21.49 3.45
CA GLN A 4 6.29 -20.14 2.96
C GLN A 4 6.13 -19.09 4.07
N GLY A 5 6.92 -18.02 3.99
CA GLY A 5 6.76 -16.80 4.78
C GLY A 5 6.71 -15.59 3.85
N ALA A 6 5.67 -14.77 3.97
CA ALA A 6 5.47 -13.60 3.15
C ALA A 6 5.20 -12.35 3.98
N THR A 7 5.58 -11.18 3.49
CA THR A 7 5.20 -9.90 4.09
C THR A 7 3.73 -9.59 3.79
N ARG A 8 3.13 -8.64 4.55
CA ARG A 8 1.76 -8.17 4.30
C ARG A 8 1.55 -7.62 2.90
N GLY A 9 2.61 -7.00 2.32
CA GLY A 9 2.52 -6.36 1.01
C GLY A 9 1.38 -5.35 0.90
N ASN A 10 0.65 -5.44 -0.22
CA ASN A 10 -0.57 -4.64 -0.46
C ASN A 10 -1.85 -5.32 0.07
N GLY A 11 -1.72 -6.48 0.72
CA GLY A 11 -2.84 -7.29 1.24
C GLY A 11 -3.31 -8.40 0.29
N VAL A 12 -2.83 -8.40 -0.95
CA VAL A 12 -3.04 -9.46 -1.96
C VAL A 12 -1.73 -10.14 -2.28
N GLU A 13 -0.68 -9.36 -2.54
CA GLU A 13 0.67 -9.82 -2.84
C GLU A 13 1.65 -9.30 -1.80
N GLY A 14 2.58 -10.14 -1.36
CA GLY A 14 3.65 -9.81 -0.42
C GLY A 14 5.00 -10.35 -0.91
N GLU A 15 6.09 -9.77 -0.39
CA GLU A 15 7.44 -10.25 -0.68
C GLU A 15 7.67 -11.61 -0.01
N ASP A 16 8.23 -12.56 -0.74
CA ASP A 16 8.69 -13.83 -0.16
C ASP A 16 9.92 -13.61 0.71
N ILE A 17 9.77 -13.86 2.00
CA ILE A 17 10.83 -13.76 3.00
C ILE A 17 11.08 -15.09 3.69
N THR A 18 10.72 -16.20 3.05
CA THR A 18 10.75 -17.55 3.63
C THR A 18 12.11 -17.89 4.24
N ASN A 19 13.20 -17.63 3.53
CA ASN A 19 14.53 -17.95 3.99
C ASN A 19 14.95 -17.12 5.21
N ASN A 20 14.52 -15.86 5.28
CA ASN A 20 14.76 -14.96 6.40
C ASN A 20 13.94 -15.39 7.62
N VAL A 21 12.67 -15.68 7.44
CA VAL A 21 11.75 -16.14 8.50
C VAL A 21 12.24 -17.44 9.15
N LYS A 22 12.78 -18.37 8.36
CA LYS A 22 13.37 -19.63 8.87
C LYS A 22 14.54 -19.42 9.83
N THR A 23 15.19 -18.25 9.82
CA THR A 23 16.29 -17.95 10.75
C THR A 23 15.83 -17.44 12.12
N ILE A 24 14.55 -17.07 12.25
CA ILE A 24 13.98 -16.53 13.50
C ILE A 24 13.68 -17.68 14.44
N ARG A 25 14.41 -17.79 15.53
CA ARG A 25 14.39 -18.95 16.45
C ARG A 25 13.03 -19.21 17.11
N SER A 26 12.20 -18.21 17.27
CA SER A 26 10.87 -18.32 17.86
C SER A 26 9.78 -18.78 16.88
N ILE A 27 10.13 -18.98 15.61
CA ILE A 27 9.24 -19.54 14.59
C ILE A 27 9.51 -21.03 14.45
N PRO A 28 8.56 -21.91 14.79
CA PRO A 28 8.75 -23.34 14.62
C PRO A 28 8.82 -23.69 13.12
N LEU A 29 9.83 -24.48 12.75
CA LEU A 29 9.98 -24.96 11.37
C LEU A 29 9.01 -26.10 11.05
N GLU A 30 8.50 -26.77 12.09
CA GLU A 30 7.50 -27.83 12.02
C GLU A 30 6.51 -27.68 13.16
N ILE A 31 5.26 -28.00 12.91
CA ILE A 31 4.18 -28.04 13.90
C ILE A 31 3.48 -29.39 13.82
N GLU A 32 2.91 -29.83 14.94
CA GLU A 32 2.12 -31.07 15.00
C GLU A 32 0.67 -30.83 14.56
N ASP A 33 0.49 -30.51 13.28
CA ASP A 33 -0.83 -30.43 12.66
C ASP A 33 -0.80 -31.16 11.30
N LYS A 34 -1.90 -31.85 10.97
CA LYS A 34 -2.05 -32.57 9.70
C LYS A 34 -2.52 -31.66 8.56
N ASN A 35 -3.07 -30.49 8.92
CA ASN A 35 -3.63 -29.56 7.95
C ASN A 35 -2.61 -28.46 7.61
N THR A 36 -2.68 -27.97 6.38
CA THR A 36 -1.98 -26.76 6.01
C THR A 36 -2.69 -25.57 6.63
N ILE A 37 -1.94 -24.75 7.36
CA ILE A 37 -2.46 -23.56 8.06
C ILE A 37 -1.69 -22.32 7.66
N GLU A 38 -2.35 -21.16 7.70
CA GLU A 38 -1.77 -19.84 7.61
C GLU A 38 -1.78 -19.18 8.99
N ALA A 39 -0.60 -18.87 9.52
CA ALA A 39 -0.47 -18.14 10.78
C ALA A 39 0.05 -16.72 10.51
N ARG A 40 -0.70 -15.71 10.99
CA ARG A 40 -0.30 -14.30 10.89
C ARG A 40 0.30 -13.83 12.20
N GLY A 41 1.41 -13.10 12.09
CA GLY A 41 2.14 -12.60 13.25
C GLY A 41 2.85 -11.28 12.95
N GLU A 42 3.33 -10.65 14.01
CA GLU A 42 4.17 -9.45 13.91
C GLU A 42 5.59 -9.79 14.37
N ILE A 43 6.55 -9.60 13.48
CA ILE A 43 7.98 -9.76 13.80
C ILE A 43 8.47 -8.45 14.40
N PHE A 44 9.17 -8.54 15.51
CA PHE A 44 9.67 -7.40 16.23
C PHE A 44 11.10 -7.63 16.73
N PHE A 45 11.76 -6.55 17.12
CA PHE A 45 13.05 -6.59 17.78
C PHE A 45 12.82 -6.33 19.29
N PRO A 46 13.10 -7.28 20.20
CA PRO A 46 12.99 -7.05 21.63
C PRO A 46 13.90 -5.89 22.07
N ASN A 47 13.39 -4.98 22.93
CA ASN A 47 14.11 -3.78 23.35
C ASN A 47 15.45 -4.12 24.02
N SER A 48 15.44 -5.11 24.92
CA SER A 48 16.66 -5.57 25.60
C SER A 48 17.74 -6.08 24.64
N ARG A 49 17.33 -6.81 23.60
CA ARG A 49 18.24 -7.34 22.59
C ARG A 49 18.67 -6.27 21.59
N PHE A 50 17.80 -5.29 21.31
CA PHE A 50 18.10 -4.19 20.41
C PHE A 50 19.23 -3.30 20.95
N THR A 51 19.18 -2.97 22.23
CA THR A 51 20.23 -2.18 22.90
C THR A 51 21.59 -2.87 22.78
N ASN A 52 21.69 -4.14 23.18
CA ASN A 52 22.92 -4.91 23.10
C ASN A 52 23.44 -5.05 21.67
N PHE A 53 22.51 -5.23 20.70
CA PHE A 53 22.86 -5.34 19.29
C PHE A 53 23.44 -4.02 18.73
N ASN A 54 22.88 -2.87 19.12
CA ASN A 54 23.43 -1.57 18.73
C ASN A 54 24.78 -1.28 19.38
N GLU A 55 24.98 -1.63 20.65
CA GLU A 55 26.27 -1.52 21.33
C GLU A 55 27.36 -2.35 20.63
N GLN A 56 27.03 -3.58 20.22
CA GLN A 56 27.92 -4.40 19.42
C GLN A 56 28.28 -3.74 18.10
N ARG A 57 27.29 -3.23 17.34
CA ARG A 57 27.52 -2.55 16.07
C ARG A 57 28.42 -1.32 16.22
N GLU A 58 28.22 -0.56 17.27
CA GLU A 58 29.06 0.62 17.57
C GLU A 58 30.50 0.20 17.85
N SER A 59 30.72 -0.88 18.63
CA SER A 59 32.03 -1.43 18.87
C SER A 59 32.77 -1.94 17.64
N GLU A 60 31.99 -2.39 16.64
CA GLU A 60 32.47 -2.83 15.31
C GLU A 60 32.63 -1.68 14.32
N GLY A 61 32.35 -0.42 14.71
CA GLY A 61 32.41 0.77 13.84
C GLY A 61 31.30 0.82 12.80
N LEU A 62 30.21 0.08 12.99
CA LEU A 62 29.05 0.05 12.12
C LEU A 62 27.98 1.07 12.57
N SER A 63 27.22 1.59 11.63
CA SER A 63 26.10 2.49 11.95
C SER A 63 25.03 1.78 12.78
N THR A 64 24.55 2.41 13.85
CA THR A 64 23.46 1.91 14.69
C THR A 64 22.10 2.10 14.06
N PHE A 65 21.12 1.30 14.46
CA PHE A 65 19.72 1.48 14.06
C PHE A 65 19.05 2.50 14.96
N SER A 66 18.19 3.35 14.39
CA SER A 66 17.49 4.41 15.12
C SER A 66 16.40 3.90 16.07
N ASN A 67 15.71 2.80 15.73
CA ASN A 67 14.68 2.21 16.57
C ASN A 67 14.45 0.71 16.25
N PRO A 68 13.84 -0.05 17.19
CA PRO A 68 13.58 -1.48 17.02
C PRO A 68 12.65 -1.80 15.84
N ARG A 69 11.64 -0.97 15.56
CA ARG A 69 10.66 -1.18 14.47
C ARG A 69 11.32 -1.15 13.10
N ASN A 70 12.11 -0.11 12.82
CA ASN A 70 12.83 0.00 11.55
C ASN A 70 13.90 -1.07 11.41
N ALA A 71 14.59 -1.42 12.51
CA ALA A 71 15.54 -2.50 12.53
C ALA A 71 14.89 -3.85 12.20
N ALA A 72 13.74 -4.16 12.77
CA ALA A 72 13.00 -5.40 12.49
C ALA A 72 12.56 -5.47 11.03
N SER A 73 11.88 -4.44 10.52
CA SER A 73 11.37 -4.42 9.14
C SER A 73 12.47 -4.50 8.08
N GLY A 74 13.61 -3.83 8.31
CA GLY A 74 14.78 -3.92 7.44
C GLY A 74 15.54 -5.26 7.57
N SER A 75 15.41 -5.93 8.71
CA SER A 75 16.08 -7.22 8.95
C SER A 75 15.45 -8.37 8.19
N VAL A 76 14.13 -8.42 8.13
CA VAL A 76 13.42 -9.52 7.45
C VAL A 76 13.49 -9.44 5.91
N ARG A 77 14.00 -8.33 5.37
CA ARG A 77 14.17 -8.09 3.93
C ARG A 77 15.62 -8.14 3.46
N GLN A 78 16.52 -8.69 4.26
CA GLN A 78 17.91 -8.84 3.83
C GLN A 78 18.00 -9.86 2.69
N LEU A 79 18.82 -9.55 1.69
CA LEU A 79 19.10 -10.48 0.57
C LEU A 79 19.79 -11.75 1.04
N ASP A 80 20.73 -11.62 1.99
CA ASP A 80 21.38 -12.76 2.64
C ASP A 80 20.66 -13.11 3.95
N PRO A 81 20.01 -14.28 4.05
CA PRO A 81 19.37 -14.73 5.29
C PRO A 81 20.33 -14.85 6.48
N ASN A 82 21.63 -15.04 6.24
CA ASN A 82 22.62 -15.07 7.31
C ASN A 82 22.72 -13.73 8.05
N GLU A 83 22.49 -12.62 7.35
CA GLU A 83 22.43 -11.31 8.01
C GLU A 83 21.18 -11.17 8.90
N THR A 84 20.07 -11.77 8.50
CA THR A 84 18.87 -11.86 9.36
C THR A 84 19.11 -12.75 10.57
N ALA A 85 19.82 -13.88 10.39
CA ALA A 85 20.13 -14.82 11.47
C ALA A 85 20.96 -14.21 12.60
N LYS A 86 21.83 -13.23 12.30
CA LYS A 86 22.63 -12.49 13.28
C LYS A 86 21.78 -11.55 14.15
N ARG A 87 20.56 -11.23 13.73
CA ARG A 87 19.68 -10.26 14.40
C ARG A 87 18.69 -11.00 15.28
N PRO A 88 18.66 -10.75 16.58
CA PRO A 88 17.84 -11.50 17.53
C PRO A 88 16.38 -11.08 17.49
N LEU A 89 15.74 -11.28 16.34
CA LEU A 89 14.32 -11.00 16.12
C LEU A 89 13.43 -11.98 16.88
N ASP A 90 12.19 -11.56 17.11
CA ASP A 90 11.16 -12.35 17.74
C ASP A 90 9.80 -12.13 17.03
N ILE A 91 8.78 -12.94 17.35
CA ILE A 91 7.44 -12.85 16.73
C ILE A 91 6.34 -13.06 17.76
N PHE A 92 5.20 -12.39 17.52
CA PHE A 92 3.94 -12.75 18.14
C PHE A 92 2.91 -13.09 17.07
N PHE A 93 2.40 -14.33 17.08
CA PHE A 93 1.28 -14.75 16.27
C PHE A 93 -0.03 -14.28 16.89
N TYR A 94 -0.99 -13.86 16.03
CA TYR A 94 -2.26 -13.29 16.50
C TYR A 94 -3.49 -13.77 15.74
N SER A 95 -3.35 -14.50 14.62
CA SER A 95 -4.46 -15.10 13.88
C SER A 95 -4.02 -16.37 13.19
N LEU A 96 -4.96 -17.32 13.05
CA LEU A 96 -4.76 -18.63 12.45
C LEU A 96 -5.91 -18.94 11.48
N TYR A 97 -5.56 -19.28 10.24
CA TYR A 97 -6.50 -19.55 9.16
C TYR A 97 -6.20 -20.91 8.53
N ASN A 98 -7.20 -21.51 7.92
CA ASN A 98 -6.99 -22.63 7.00
C ASN A 98 -6.45 -22.11 5.65
N ILE A 99 -6.09 -23.01 4.75
CA ILE A 99 -5.54 -22.66 3.43
C ILE A 99 -6.55 -21.87 2.56
N GLU A 100 -7.84 -21.93 2.87
CA GLU A 100 -8.91 -21.20 2.20
C GLU A 100 -9.09 -19.77 2.79
N GLY A 101 -8.24 -19.38 3.74
CA GLY A 101 -8.32 -18.06 4.40
C GLY A 101 -9.45 -17.93 5.41
N GLN A 102 -10.01 -19.04 5.89
CA GLN A 102 -11.07 -19.05 6.90
C GLN A 102 -10.49 -19.26 8.29
N GLU A 103 -11.03 -18.55 9.30
CA GLU A 103 -10.72 -18.78 10.70
C GLU A 103 -11.05 -20.23 11.07
N ILE A 104 -10.09 -20.93 11.69
CA ILE A 104 -10.22 -22.35 12.08
C ILE A 104 -11.10 -22.51 13.31
N PHE A 105 -11.06 -21.52 14.22
CA PHE A 105 -11.77 -21.57 15.49
C PHE A 105 -12.94 -20.60 15.52
N ASP A 106 -13.93 -20.88 16.37
CA ASP A 106 -15.14 -20.08 16.56
C ASP A 106 -14.94 -18.88 17.51
N SER A 107 -13.77 -18.77 18.16
CA SER A 107 -13.42 -17.74 19.13
C SER A 107 -11.98 -17.28 18.92
N GLN A 108 -11.77 -15.97 18.94
CA GLN A 108 -10.46 -15.34 18.87
C GLN A 108 -9.56 -15.75 20.04
N TYR A 109 -10.14 -15.84 21.24
CA TYR A 109 -9.43 -16.29 22.44
C TYR A 109 -8.98 -17.75 22.32
N LYS A 110 -9.86 -18.65 21.88
CA LYS A 110 -9.50 -20.05 21.62
C LYS A 110 -8.41 -20.18 20.57
N SER A 111 -8.45 -19.39 19.50
CA SER A 111 -7.41 -19.38 18.46
C SER A 111 -6.04 -19.07 19.06
N LEU A 112 -5.94 -18.09 19.97
CA LEU A 112 -4.69 -17.76 20.66
C LEU A 112 -4.18 -18.90 21.56
N GLU A 113 -5.08 -19.59 22.27
CA GLU A 113 -4.71 -20.73 23.11
C GLU A 113 -4.25 -21.93 22.29
N GLU A 114 -4.90 -22.22 21.16
CA GLU A 114 -4.51 -23.33 20.27
C GLU A 114 -3.18 -23.03 19.56
N MET A 115 -2.94 -21.78 19.15
CA MET A 115 -1.63 -21.38 18.63
C MET A 115 -0.49 -21.69 19.60
N LYS A 116 -0.68 -21.46 20.91
CA LYS A 116 0.31 -21.82 21.94
C LYS A 116 0.59 -23.31 21.99
N LYS A 117 -0.47 -24.16 21.88
CA LYS A 117 -0.31 -25.62 21.86
C LYS A 117 0.45 -26.10 20.63
N LEU A 118 0.29 -25.43 19.50
CA LEU A 118 1.05 -25.69 18.28
C LEU A 118 2.50 -25.15 18.32
N GLY A 119 2.94 -24.55 19.44
CA GLY A 119 4.26 -23.96 19.57
C GLY A 119 4.41 -22.58 18.91
N LEU A 120 3.31 -21.98 18.43
CA LEU A 120 3.30 -20.63 17.89
C LEU A 120 3.26 -19.61 19.02
N LYS A 121 4.30 -18.79 19.12
CA LYS A 121 4.44 -17.81 20.20
C LYS A 121 3.39 -16.71 20.08
N THR A 122 2.48 -16.59 21.03
CA THR A 122 1.50 -15.51 21.14
C THR A 122 1.94 -14.47 22.17
N ASN A 123 1.40 -13.26 22.09
CA ASN A 123 1.57 -12.28 23.17
C ASN A 123 0.93 -12.83 24.46
N LYS A 124 1.60 -12.64 25.59
CA LYS A 124 1.08 -13.12 26.90
C LYS A 124 0.09 -12.16 27.54
N ASN A 125 0.06 -10.93 27.07
CA ASN A 125 -0.66 -9.81 27.67
C ASN A 125 -2.04 -9.59 27.02
N TYR A 126 -2.73 -10.64 26.60
CA TYR A 126 -4.12 -10.51 26.16
C TYR A 126 -5.09 -10.94 27.25
N LYS A 127 -6.28 -10.37 27.24
CA LYS A 127 -7.33 -10.68 28.19
C LYS A 127 -8.69 -10.79 27.47
N LYS A 128 -9.50 -11.77 27.85
CA LYS A 128 -10.90 -11.82 27.47
C LYS A 128 -11.67 -10.88 28.37
N ILE A 129 -12.39 -9.93 27.79
CA ILE A 129 -13.14 -8.88 28.46
C ILE A 129 -14.62 -9.22 28.40
N GLN A 130 -15.34 -9.07 29.50
CA GLN A 130 -16.76 -9.39 29.60
C GLN A 130 -17.66 -8.15 29.64
N ASN A 131 -17.13 -7.03 30.14
CA ASN A 131 -17.86 -5.77 30.30
C ASN A 131 -16.97 -4.56 30.03
N LYS A 132 -17.60 -3.38 30.03
CA LYS A 132 -16.95 -2.11 29.72
C LYS A 132 -15.95 -1.69 30.80
N GLU A 133 -16.26 -1.98 32.05
CA GLU A 133 -15.44 -1.65 33.20
C GLU A 133 -14.09 -2.37 33.13
N GLU A 134 -14.10 -3.68 32.89
CA GLU A 134 -12.88 -4.47 32.68
C GLU A 134 -12.05 -3.98 31.50
N LEU A 135 -12.70 -3.48 30.44
CA LEU A 135 -11.99 -2.91 29.30
C LEU A 135 -11.21 -1.65 29.68
N PHE A 136 -11.85 -0.72 30.42
CA PHE A 136 -11.19 0.50 30.85
C PHE A 136 -10.08 0.25 31.86
N GLU A 137 -10.26 -0.67 32.80
CA GLU A 137 -9.21 -1.11 33.72
C GLU A 137 -7.99 -1.65 32.96
N TYR A 138 -8.23 -2.46 31.92
CA TYR A 138 -7.15 -3.02 31.09
C TYR A 138 -6.42 -1.92 30.30
N ILE A 139 -7.16 -0.95 29.75
CA ILE A 139 -6.59 0.19 29.05
C ILE A 139 -5.73 1.04 30.00
N GLU A 140 -6.26 1.36 31.18
CA GLU A 140 -5.56 2.16 32.18
C GLU A 140 -4.29 1.45 32.67
N PHE A 141 -4.41 0.15 32.96
CA PHE A 141 -3.26 -0.65 33.38
C PHE A 141 -2.12 -0.57 32.35
N TRP A 142 -2.42 -0.80 31.07
CA TRP A 142 -1.37 -0.77 30.04
C TRP A 142 -0.92 0.64 29.67
N SER A 143 -1.76 1.65 29.82
CA SER A 143 -1.35 3.05 29.67
C SER A 143 -0.20 3.41 30.63
N ASN A 144 -0.24 2.85 31.85
CA ASN A 144 0.74 3.12 32.90
C ASN A 144 1.92 2.14 32.90
N ASN A 145 1.76 0.92 32.36
CA ASN A 145 2.75 -0.16 32.49
C ASN A 145 3.43 -0.55 31.16
N ARG A 146 3.05 0.03 30.03
CA ARG A 146 3.61 -0.31 28.71
C ARG A 146 5.13 -0.15 28.63
N ALA A 147 5.72 0.77 29.36
CA ALA A 147 7.16 1.01 29.40
C ALA A 147 7.96 -0.20 29.93
N ASN A 148 7.31 -1.11 30.69
CA ASN A 148 7.93 -2.32 31.23
C ASN A 148 7.94 -3.48 30.23
N LEU A 149 7.36 -3.32 29.04
CA LEU A 149 7.37 -4.33 28.00
C LEU A 149 8.71 -4.36 27.27
N ASP A 150 9.19 -5.55 26.97
CA ASP A 150 10.41 -5.74 26.15
C ASP A 150 10.15 -5.55 24.65
N TYR A 151 9.11 -4.82 24.31
CA TYR A 151 8.74 -4.42 22.92
C TYR A 151 7.94 -3.13 22.93
N GLY A 152 8.09 -2.34 21.87
CA GLY A 152 7.29 -1.12 21.67
C GLY A 152 5.83 -1.43 21.38
N THR A 153 4.92 -0.66 21.98
CA THR A 153 3.49 -0.74 21.68
C THR A 153 2.86 0.66 21.66
N ASP A 154 2.08 0.92 20.63
CA ASP A 154 1.38 2.20 20.40
C ASP A 154 -0.08 2.16 20.85
N GLY A 155 -0.59 0.98 21.26
CA GLY A 155 -1.98 0.84 21.67
C GLY A 155 -2.40 -0.60 21.95
N ILE A 156 -3.71 -0.76 22.08
CA ILE A 156 -4.39 -2.03 22.36
C ILE A 156 -5.37 -2.30 21.22
N VAL A 157 -5.38 -3.53 20.70
CA VAL A 157 -6.37 -3.98 19.73
C VAL A 157 -7.51 -4.68 20.45
N ILE A 158 -8.72 -4.18 20.24
CA ILE A 158 -9.96 -4.72 20.80
C ILE A 158 -10.70 -5.44 19.68
N LYS A 159 -11.01 -6.72 19.89
CA LYS A 159 -11.66 -7.57 18.89
C LYS A 159 -12.89 -8.24 19.49
N ILE A 160 -13.93 -8.45 18.68
CA ILE A 160 -15.05 -9.31 19.05
C ILE A 160 -14.53 -10.75 19.09
N ASP A 161 -14.81 -11.48 20.18
CA ASP A 161 -14.31 -12.84 20.37
C ASP A 161 -15.02 -13.88 19.47
N ASP A 162 -16.34 -13.74 19.25
CA ASP A 162 -17.14 -14.66 18.44
C ASP A 162 -16.90 -14.43 16.94
N VAL A 163 -16.31 -15.42 16.27
CA VAL A 163 -15.96 -15.39 14.84
C VAL A 163 -17.22 -15.35 13.95
N LYS A 164 -18.37 -15.92 14.40
CA LYS A 164 -19.61 -15.81 13.63
C LYS A 164 -20.12 -14.38 13.60
N ILE A 165 -19.99 -13.66 14.72
CA ILE A 165 -20.32 -12.24 14.79
C ILE A 165 -19.34 -11.43 13.94
N GLN A 166 -18.03 -11.74 13.97
CA GLN A 166 -17.04 -11.09 13.11
C GLN A 166 -17.41 -11.21 11.61
N LYS A 167 -17.78 -12.44 11.17
CA LYS A 167 -18.22 -12.70 9.79
C LYS A 167 -19.50 -11.94 9.42
N LYS A 168 -20.45 -11.83 10.36
CA LYS A 168 -21.70 -11.10 10.16
C LYS A 168 -21.46 -9.59 10.01
N LEU A 169 -20.56 -9.02 10.79
CA LEU A 169 -20.19 -7.59 10.72
C LEU A 169 -19.38 -7.27 9.46
N GLY A 170 -18.52 -8.20 9.02
CA GLY A 170 -17.71 -8.07 7.83
C GLY A 170 -16.68 -6.94 7.92
N SER A 171 -16.35 -6.37 6.76
CA SER A 171 -15.38 -5.28 6.60
C SER A 171 -15.91 -4.20 5.65
N THR A 172 -15.34 -3.00 5.74
CA THR A 172 -15.49 -1.94 4.73
C THR A 172 -14.14 -1.78 4.04
N GLY A 173 -14.07 -2.21 2.78
CA GLY A 173 -12.78 -2.39 2.12
C GLY A 173 -11.89 -3.34 2.92
N ARG A 174 -10.72 -2.86 3.35
CA ARG A 174 -9.76 -3.67 4.14
C ARG A 174 -9.90 -3.50 5.65
N ILE A 175 -10.85 -2.70 6.11
CA ILE A 175 -11.02 -2.36 7.53
C ILE A 175 -12.09 -3.25 8.15
N PRO A 176 -11.76 -4.12 9.14
CA PRO A 176 -12.73 -4.96 9.82
C PRO A 176 -13.66 -4.12 10.69
N LYS A 177 -14.98 -4.38 10.64
CA LYS A 177 -15.98 -3.71 11.50
C LYS A 177 -16.05 -4.32 12.91
N TRP A 178 -15.39 -5.44 13.13
CA TRP A 178 -15.38 -6.21 14.37
C TRP A 178 -14.13 -5.98 15.23
N ALA A 179 -13.23 -5.12 14.79
CA ALA A 179 -12.02 -4.77 15.52
C ALA A 179 -11.79 -3.26 15.54
N THR A 180 -11.26 -2.77 16.63
CA THR A 180 -10.81 -1.39 16.77
C THR A 180 -9.51 -1.31 17.56
N ALA A 181 -8.79 -0.21 17.44
CA ALA A 181 -7.58 0.04 18.20
C ALA A 181 -7.78 1.24 19.13
N TYR A 182 -7.45 1.06 20.40
CA TYR A 182 -7.21 2.17 21.30
C TYR A 182 -5.74 2.54 21.22
N LYS A 183 -5.42 3.74 20.76
CA LYS A 183 -4.05 4.26 20.69
C LYS A 183 -3.72 4.99 21.98
N PHE A 184 -2.56 4.67 22.58
CA PHE A 184 -2.06 5.43 23.71
C PHE A 184 -1.76 6.87 23.30
N PRO A 185 -1.85 7.82 24.25
CA PRO A 185 -1.39 9.18 23.99
C PRO A 185 0.05 9.17 23.47
N ALA A 186 0.28 9.89 22.37
CA ALA A 186 1.61 10.02 21.81
C ALA A 186 2.52 10.85 22.74
N GLU A 187 3.80 10.56 22.72
CA GLU A 187 4.81 11.39 23.39
C GLU A 187 4.82 12.79 22.76
N ILE A 188 4.82 13.81 23.61
CA ILE A 188 4.89 15.22 23.20
C ILE A 188 6.20 15.80 23.71
N VAL A 189 6.99 16.34 22.80
CA VAL A 189 8.23 17.06 23.11
C VAL A 189 8.15 18.50 22.64
N GLU A 190 8.94 19.38 23.25
CA GLU A 190 9.05 20.76 22.81
C GLU A 190 10.30 20.95 21.95
N THR A 191 10.15 21.71 20.85
CA THR A 191 11.25 22.05 19.96
C THR A 191 10.98 23.40 19.28
N LYS A 192 12.04 24.04 18.75
CA LYS A 192 11.95 25.35 18.14
C LYS A 192 11.81 25.23 16.62
N ILE A 193 10.94 26.05 16.03
CA ILE A 193 10.84 26.20 14.58
C ILE A 193 11.99 27.09 14.11
N ILE A 194 12.82 26.54 13.20
CA ILE A 194 13.88 27.27 12.52
C ILE A 194 13.27 28.05 11.36
N LYS A 195 12.52 27.36 10.49
CA LYS A 195 11.94 27.92 9.28
C LYS A 195 10.66 27.18 8.86
N ILE A 196 9.75 27.87 8.19
CA ILE A 196 8.58 27.27 7.54
C ILE A 196 8.84 27.19 6.02
N ASN A 197 8.79 25.99 5.50
CA ASN A 197 9.03 25.67 4.11
C ASN A 197 7.78 25.05 3.46
N PHE A 198 7.79 24.94 2.13
CA PHE A 198 6.66 24.41 1.35
C PHE A 198 7.10 23.29 0.42
N ASN A 199 6.25 22.27 0.31
CA ASN A 199 6.31 21.28 -0.74
C ASN A 199 5.13 21.49 -1.69
N VAL A 200 5.38 21.43 -2.99
CA VAL A 200 4.33 21.44 -4.00
C VAL A 200 4.02 20.02 -4.40
N GLY A 201 2.77 19.61 -4.22
CA GLY A 201 2.27 18.28 -4.62
C GLY A 201 2.07 18.16 -6.13
N ARG A 202 1.84 16.95 -6.64
CA ARG A 202 1.55 16.70 -8.06
C ARG A 202 0.31 17.43 -8.58
N THR A 203 -0.65 17.73 -7.72
CA THR A 203 -1.85 18.51 -8.05
C THR A 203 -1.67 20.01 -7.84
N GLY A 204 -0.45 20.47 -7.54
CA GLY A 204 -0.14 21.87 -7.29
C GLY A 204 -0.42 22.36 -5.86
N VAL A 205 -0.99 21.54 -4.98
CA VAL A 205 -1.26 21.91 -3.59
C VAL A 205 0.04 22.17 -2.85
N LEU A 206 0.13 23.35 -2.19
CA LEU A 206 1.23 23.68 -1.30
C LEU A 206 0.96 23.12 0.09
N THR A 207 1.88 22.27 0.54
CA THR A 207 1.85 21.69 1.89
C THR A 207 2.97 22.32 2.72
N PRO A 208 2.64 23.07 3.79
CA PRO A 208 3.64 23.68 4.67
C PRO A 208 4.25 22.62 5.60
N TRP A 209 5.55 22.77 5.87
CA TRP A 209 6.27 21.99 6.86
C TRP A 209 7.28 22.84 7.62
N ALA A 210 7.47 22.53 8.89
CA ALA A 210 8.44 23.23 9.72
C ALA A 210 9.78 22.50 9.73
N GLU A 211 10.84 23.22 9.51
CA GLU A 211 12.20 22.83 9.87
C GLU A 211 12.40 23.13 11.36
N LEU A 212 12.87 22.14 12.11
CA LEU A 212 12.94 22.17 13.56
C LEU A 212 14.36 22.02 14.07
N GLU A 213 14.65 22.62 15.21
CA GLU A 213 15.77 22.15 16.03
C GLU A 213 15.57 20.65 16.31
N PRO A 214 16.63 19.82 16.17
CA PRO A 214 16.47 18.38 16.30
C PRO A 214 15.92 17.97 17.66
N ALA A 215 14.79 17.27 17.68
CA ALA A 215 14.18 16.68 18.86
C ALA A 215 14.10 15.15 18.71
N TYR A 216 13.99 14.44 19.82
CA TYR A 216 13.90 12.99 19.83
C TYR A 216 12.54 12.54 20.40
N ILE A 217 11.83 11.70 19.67
CA ILE A 217 10.59 11.03 20.11
C ILE A 217 10.78 9.52 19.83
N ASP A 218 10.60 8.70 20.85
CA ASP A 218 10.79 7.24 20.77
C ASP A 218 12.17 6.85 20.14
N GLY A 219 13.24 7.57 20.51
CA GLY A 219 14.58 7.34 20.00
C GLY A 219 14.82 7.80 18.54
N VAL A 220 13.80 8.35 17.87
CA VAL A 220 13.92 8.85 16.49
C VAL A 220 14.21 10.35 16.48
N LYS A 221 15.30 10.76 15.82
CA LYS A 221 15.63 12.16 15.59
C LYS A 221 14.67 12.79 14.59
N ILE A 222 13.99 13.85 14.99
CA ILE A 222 13.03 14.59 14.18
C ILE A 222 13.57 16.01 13.96
N SER A 223 13.69 16.40 12.71
CA SER A 223 14.09 17.75 12.29
C SER A 223 13.08 18.41 11.34
N ARG A 224 11.99 17.71 11.03
CA ARG A 224 10.92 18.21 10.15
C ARG A 224 9.56 17.72 10.63
N ALA A 225 8.55 18.60 10.60
CA ALA A 225 7.17 18.23 10.93
C ALA A 225 6.18 18.92 10.00
N THR A 226 5.06 18.25 9.73
CA THR A 226 3.98 18.85 8.93
C THR A 226 3.27 19.96 9.71
N LEU A 227 2.87 20.99 8.98
CA LEU A 227 1.98 22.05 9.44
C LEU A 227 0.58 21.93 8.82
N HIS A 228 0.33 20.85 8.10
CA HIS A 228 -0.90 20.48 7.41
C HIS A 228 -1.30 21.46 6.30
N ASN A 229 -1.80 22.64 6.61
CA ASN A 229 -2.29 23.64 5.67
C ASN A 229 -2.20 25.05 6.27
N ARG A 230 -2.63 26.05 5.47
CA ARG A 230 -2.66 27.46 5.87
C ARG A 230 -3.50 27.70 7.12
N ASP A 231 -4.71 27.17 7.14
CA ASP A 231 -5.68 27.43 8.20
C ASP A 231 -5.19 26.90 9.55
N GLU A 232 -4.46 25.78 9.57
CA GLU A 232 -3.84 25.24 10.78
C GLU A 232 -2.72 26.15 11.30
N ILE A 233 -1.92 26.76 10.43
CA ILE A 233 -0.91 27.73 10.83
C ILE A 233 -1.56 28.98 11.43
N GLU A 234 -2.61 29.48 10.77
CA GLU A 234 -3.35 30.67 11.24
C GLU A 234 -4.10 30.40 12.55
N ARG A 235 -4.81 29.27 12.62
CA ARG A 235 -5.59 28.87 13.81
C ARG A 235 -4.71 28.70 15.05
N LYS A 236 -3.53 28.12 14.87
CA LYS A 236 -2.56 27.89 15.94
C LYS A 236 -1.61 29.08 16.15
N ASP A 237 -1.70 30.12 15.32
CA ASP A 237 -0.79 31.28 15.27
C ASP A 237 0.69 30.86 15.33
N ILE A 238 1.07 29.91 14.45
CA ILE A 238 2.44 29.39 14.39
C ILE A 238 3.33 30.38 13.65
N ARG A 239 4.51 30.66 14.21
CA ARG A 239 5.50 31.59 13.65
C ARG A 239 6.89 30.97 13.63
N GLU A 240 7.74 31.44 12.72
CA GLU A 240 9.16 31.08 12.77
C GLU A 240 9.79 31.57 14.06
N GLY A 241 10.63 30.75 14.66
CA GLY A 241 11.27 30.99 15.95
C GLY A 241 10.44 30.57 17.18
N ASP A 242 9.18 30.13 17.01
CA ASP A 242 8.36 29.64 18.10
C ASP A 242 8.87 28.33 18.71
N LEU A 243 8.75 28.21 20.03
CA LEU A 243 8.81 26.93 20.73
C LEU A 243 7.47 26.24 20.58
N VAL A 244 7.45 25.05 20.00
CA VAL A 244 6.23 24.32 19.64
C VAL A 244 6.19 22.93 20.27
N GLN A 245 5.00 22.41 20.45
CA GLN A 245 4.74 21.04 20.86
C GLN A 245 4.71 20.14 19.64
N LEU A 246 5.58 19.15 19.62
CA LEU A 246 5.77 18.18 18.56
C LEU A 246 5.33 16.80 19.03
N GLN A 247 4.56 16.08 18.22
CA GLN A 247 4.22 14.67 18.41
C GLN A 247 4.40 13.87 17.11
N ARG A 248 4.42 12.54 17.23
CA ARG A 248 4.34 11.64 16.06
C ARG A 248 2.95 11.02 15.98
N ALA A 249 2.14 11.46 15.01
CA ALA A 249 0.81 10.89 14.77
C ALA A 249 0.94 9.42 14.35
N GLY A 250 0.30 8.52 15.11
CA GLY A 250 0.40 7.06 14.87
C GLY A 250 1.82 6.51 14.92
N GLU A 251 2.73 7.18 15.64
CA GLU A 251 4.18 6.88 15.72
C GLU A 251 4.93 6.94 14.38
N VAL A 252 4.34 7.58 13.36
CA VAL A 252 4.90 7.64 12.00
C VAL A 252 5.17 9.07 11.56
N ILE A 253 4.16 9.94 11.57
CA ILE A 253 4.24 11.27 10.96
C ILE A 253 4.44 12.35 12.04
N PRO A 254 5.59 13.07 12.04
CA PRO A 254 5.80 14.22 12.93
C PRO A 254 4.86 15.36 12.56
N GLN A 255 4.14 15.88 13.55
CA GLN A 255 3.24 17.04 13.40
C GLN A 255 3.34 17.99 14.57
N ILE A 256 3.15 19.27 14.31
CA ILE A 256 3.07 20.32 15.33
C ILE A 256 1.63 20.41 15.83
N ILE A 257 1.46 20.19 17.15
CA ILE A 257 0.15 20.27 17.81
C ILE A 257 -0.25 21.73 18.05
N GLY A 258 0.70 22.54 18.47
CA GLY A 258 0.49 23.96 18.78
C GLY A 258 1.75 24.62 19.29
N VAL A 259 1.63 25.91 19.59
CA VAL A 259 2.69 26.69 20.25
C VAL A 259 2.74 26.29 21.73
N SER A 260 3.95 26.10 22.27
CA SER A 260 4.13 25.79 23.68
C SER A 260 3.68 26.94 24.57
N LYS A 261 3.17 26.60 25.76
CA LYS A 261 2.87 27.60 26.81
C LYS A 261 4.14 28.32 27.30
N ASN A 262 5.31 27.70 27.13
CA ASN A 262 6.61 28.22 27.49
C ASN A 262 7.23 29.11 26.40
N ASN A 263 6.51 29.31 25.29
CA ASN A 263 7.02 30.11 24.16
C ASN A 263 7.07 31.59 24.53
N LEU A 264 8.27 32.17 24.42
CA LEU A 264 8.50 33.58 24.67
C LEU A 264 8.68 34.30 23.33
N ARG A 265 7.65 34.99 22.88
CA ARG A 265 7.70 35.87 21.72
C ARG A 265 8.23 37.25 22.11
N ASN A 266 8.96 37.84 21.19
CA ASN A 266 9.38 39.24 21.29
C ASN A 266 8.70 40.07 20.19
N ASP A 267 8.91 41.37 20.18
CA ASP A 267 8.33 42.30 19.19
C ASP A 267 8.74 42.00 17.74
N LEU A 268 9.79 41.17 17.54
CA LEU A 268 10.27 40.73 16.23
C LEU A 268 9.58 39.47 15.72
N SER A 269 8.78 38.80 16.54
CA SER A 269 8.03 37.60 16.18
C SER A 269 6.87 37.94 15.24
N LYS A 270 7.17 38.03 13.94
CA LYS A 270 6.17 38.40 12.93
C LYS A 270 5.20 37.25 12.68
N LYS A 271 3.91 37.62 12.46
CA LYS A 271 2.91 36.67 11.98
C LYS A 271 3.38 36.06 10.65
N PHE A 272 3.21 34.74 10.50
CA PHE A 272 3.59 34.07 9.27
C PHE A 272 2.61 34.41 8.14
N ASN A 273 3.12 34.82 7.01
CA ASN A 273 2.33 35.08 5.82
C ASN A 273 2.58 33.97 4.80
N PHE A 274 1.50 33.38 4.31
CA PHE A 274 1.58 32.36 3.27
C PHE A 274 2.10 32.98 1.96
N PRO A 275 2.93 32.28 1.17
CA PRO A 275 3.51 32.83 -0.05
C PRO A 275 2.42 33.12 -1.09
N VAL A 276 2.65 34.19 -1.87
CA VAL A 276 1.79 34.58 -3.00
C VAL A 276 2.23 33.89 -4.30
N TYR A 277 3.50 33.48 -4.35
CA TYR A 277 4.09 32.83 -5.52
C TYR A 277 4.57 31.41 -5.18
N CYS A 278 4.49 30.54 -6.18
CA CYS A 278 5.02 29.18 -6.10
C CYS A 278 6.55 29.26 -5.86
N PRO A 279 7.12 28.35 -5.06
CA PRO A 279 8.58 28.30 -4.87
C PRO A 279 9.35 28.24 -6.19
N GLU A 280 10.55 28.82 -6.18
CA GLU A 280 11.45 28.71 -7.35
C GLU A 280 11.74 27.23 -7.68
N PRO A 281 11.91 26.91 -8.98
CA PRO A 281 12.04 27.83 -10.14
C PRO A 281 10.70 28.21 -10.81
N CYS A 282 9.55 27.80 -10.28
CA CYS A 282 8.24 28.03 -10.91
C CYS A 282 7.84 29.52 -10.91
N ASN A 283 7.83 30.16 -9.75
CA ASN A 283 7.45 31.57 -9.53
C ASN A 283 6.07 32.00 -10.05
N SER A 284 5.19 31.05 -10.40
CA SER A 284 3.83 31.36 -10.84
C SER A 284 2.97 31.81 -9.66
N GLN A 285 2.02 32.72 -9.90
CA GLN A 285 1.10 33.19 -8.88
C GLN A 285 0.24 32.03 -8.35
N LEU A 286 0.10 31.95 -7.03
CA LEU A 286 -0.70 30.93 -6.36
C LEU A 286 -2.17 31.35 -6.29
N LEU A 287 -3.06 30.37 -6.47
CA LEU A 287 -4.47 30.55 -6.20
C LEU A 287 -4.73 30.35 -4.69
N HIS A 288 -5.28 31.40 -4.08
CA HIS A 288 -5.80 31.39 -2.73
C HIS A 288 -7.32 31.45 -2.83
N SER A 289 -8.01 30.32 -2.65
CA SER A 289 -9.48 30.31 -2.58
C SER A 289 -9.93 30.50 -1.13
N GLU A 290 -10.98 31.26 -0.92
CA GLU A 290 -11.66 31.35 0.38
C GLU A 290 -12.53 30.13 0.66
N GLU A 291 -12.97 29.44 -0.40
CA GLU A 291 -13.80 28.23 -0.33
C GLU A 291 -12.96 26.95 -0.14
N GLU A 292 -11.70 26.96 -0.60
CA GLU A 292 -10.77 25.83 -0.45
C GLU A 292 -9.69 26.13 0.57
N VAL A 293 -9.52 25.23 1.53
CA VAL A 293 -8.42 25.27 2.52
C VAL A 293 -7.03 25.18 1.86
N SER A 294 -6.98 24.72 0.62
CA SER A 294 -5.73 24.47 -0.11
C SER A 294 -5.28 25.66 -0.96
N VAL A 295 -4.02 26.07 -0.78
CA VAL A 295 -3.34 27.00 -1.69
C VAL A 295 -2.72 26.20 -2.83
N ARG A 296 -2.94 26.62 -4.08
CA ARG A 296 -2.54 25.84 -5.27
C ARG A 296 -1.73 26.63 -6.29
N CYS A 297 -0.75 25.98 -6.88
CA CYS A 297 -0.12 26.39 -8.12
C CYS A 297 -0.93 25.86 -9.30
N LEU A 298 -1.54 26.74 -10.10
CA LEU A 298 -2.32 26.36 -11.27
C LEU A 298 -1.47 26.15 -12.53
N ASP A 299 -0.24 26.61 -12.53
CA ASP A 299 0.65 26.49 -13.68
C ASP A 299 0.83 25.01 -14.07
N SER A 300 0.42 24.68 -15.28
CA SER A 300 0.49 23.31 -15.81
C SER A 300 1.94 22.90 -16.15
N SER A 301 2.84 23.88 -16.31
CA SER A 301 4.27 23.69 -16.59
C SER A 301 5.15 23.71 -15.33
N CYS A 302 4.54 23.79 -14.14
CA CYS A 302 5.26 23.88 -12.88
C CYS A 302 6.24 22.69 -12.69
N PRO A 303 7.55 22.94 -12.59
CA PRO A 303 8.57 21.90 -12.43
C PRO A 303 8.35 21.01 -11.22
N HIS A 304 7.88 21.58 -10.11
CA HIS A 304 7.58 20.82 -8.89
C HIS A 304 6.44 19.80 -9.10
N LYS A 305 5.40 20.19 -9.86
CA LYS A 305 4.28 19.27 -10.17
C LYS A 305 4.78 18.09 -10.99
N PHE A 306 5.60 18.37 -12.01
CA PHE A 306 6.13 17.32 -12.87
C PHE A 306 7.08 16.38 -12.12
N GLU A 307 8.00 16.90 -11.31
CA GLU A 307 8.88 16.06 -10.48
C GLU A 307 8.09 15.11 -9.57
N ARG A 308 7.02 15.61 -8.96
CA ARG A 308 6.13 14.77 -8.12
C ARG A 308 5.30 13.77 -8.94
N LEU A 309 4.89 14.17 -10.14
CA LEU A 309 4.18 13.26 -11.04
C LEU A 309 5.10 12.13 -11.51
N LEU A 310 6.35 12.42 -11.83
CA LEU A 310 7.37 11.43 -12.20
C LEU A 310 7.60 10.41 -11.07
N GLN A 311 7.74 10.87 -9.83
CA GLN A 311 7.86 10.00 -8.65
C GLN A 311 6.62 9.13 -8.45
N TYR A 312 5.44 9.70 -8.68
CA TYR A 312 4.16 8.98 -8.57
C TYR A 312 4.02 7.93 -9.66
N PHE A 313 4.36 8.28 -10.91
CA PHE A 313 4.34 7.38 -12.06
C PHE A 313 5.18 6.11 -11.81
N ALA A 314 6.36 6.27 -11.22
CA ALA A 314 7.26 5.16 -10.91
C ALA A 314 6.84 4.34 -9.68
N SER A 315 5.87 4.79 -8.90
CA SER A 315 5.48 4.15 -7.65
C SER A 315 4.85 2.76 -7.84
N LYS A 316 4.85 1.95 -6.77
CA LYS A 316 4.38 0.55 -6.77
C LYS A 316 2.93 0.38 -7.24
N ASN A 317 2.04 1.34 -6.93
CA ASN A 317 0.63 1.28 -7.34
C ASN A 317 0.38 1.81 -8.77
N CYS A 318 1.42 2.30 -9.43
CA CYS A 318 1.40 2.83 -10.79
C CYS A 318 2.23 1.90 -11.70
N MET A 319 3.23 2.40 -12.36
CA MET A 319 4.05 1.60 -13.30
C MET A 319 5.10 0.73 -12.60
N ASP A 320 5.31 0.88 -11.28
CA ASP A 320 6.18 0.04 -10.43
C ASP A 320 7.60 -0.11 -11.00
N ILE A 321 8.25 1.02 -11.22
CA ILE A 321 9.60 1.05 -11.80
C ILE A 321 10.63 1.06 -10.67
N GLU A 322 11.17 -0.12 -10.37
CA GLU A 322 12.21 -0.27 -9.36
C GLU A 322 13.49 0.46 -9.78
N GLY A 323 14.10 1.17 -8.83
CA GLY A 323 15.28 1.99 -9.09
C GLY A 323 14.96 3.45 -9.46
N LEU A 324 13.73 3.78 -9.86
CA LEU A 324 13.30 5.15 -10.15
C LEU A 324 12.70 5.80 -8.89
N GLY A 325 13.47 5.79 -7.79
CA GLY A 325 13.10 6.45 -6.54
C GLY A 325 13.20 7.98 -6.62
N SER A 326 12.71 8.67 -5.56
CA SER A 326 12.62 10.14 -5.55
C SER A 326 13.93 10.86 -5.89
N ARG A 327 15.08 10.39 -5.36
CA ARG A 327 16.40 10.96 -5.65
C ARG A 327 16.74 10.86 -7.15
N ILE A 328 16.51 9.71 -7.75
CA ILE A 328 16.80 9.45 -9.15
C ILE A 328 15.88 10.29 -10.05
N CYS A 329 14.58 10.33 -9.74
CA CYS A 329 13.63 11.22 -10.44
C CYS A 329 14.10 12.69 -10.43
N THR A 330 14.53 13.19 -9.27
CA THR A 330 15.02 14.56 -9.13
C THR A 330 16.26 14.80 -9.99
N ILE A 331 17.22 13.87 -10.00
CA ILE A 331 18.43 13.99 -10.82
C ILE A 331 18.08 13.99 -12.31
N LEU A 332 17.30 12.99 -12.76
CA LEU A 332 16.93 12.85 -14.17
C LEU A 332 16.13 14.05 -14.69
N PHE A 333 15.27 14.62 -13.85
CA PHE A 333 14.54 15.83 -14.19
C PHE A 333 15.45 17.06 -14.26
N LYS A 334 16.30 17.30 -13.26
CA LYS A 334 17.21 18.47 -13.21
C LYS A 334 18.23 18.46 -14.34
N GLU A 335 18.73 17.30 -14.71
CA GLU A 335 19.68 17.13 -15.80
C GLU A 335 18.99 17.03 -17.19
N ASN A 336 17.66 17.28 -17.26
CA ASN A 336 16.85 17.24 -18.47
C ASN A 336 16.87 15.90 -19.23
N PHE A 337 17.08 14.78 -18.53
CA PHE A 337 16.93 13.45 -19.13
C PHE A 337 15.47 13.10 -19.36
N ILE A 338 14.56 13.60 -18.50
CA ILE A 338 13.12 13.37 -18.54
C ILE A 338 12.40 14.69 -18.35
N THR A 339 11.65 15.12 -19.36
CA THR A 339 10.78 16.30 -19.36
C THR A 339 9.31 15.94 -19.59
N SER A 340 9.05 14.70 -20.04
CA SER A 340 7.73 14.10 -20.20
C SER A 340 7.75 12.64 -19.71
N LEU A 341 6.60 12.09 -19.30
CA LEU A 341 6.53 10.72 -18.74
C LEU A 341 6.91 9.63 -19.74
N ASP A 342 6.61 9.82 -21.01
CA ASP A 342 6.96 8.88 -22.09
C ASP A 342 8.48 8.78 -22.33
N GLU A 343 9.25 9.83 -22.01
CA GLU A 343 10.70 9.83 -22.14
C GLU A 343 11.42 8.88 -21.18
N ILE A 344 10.73 8.38 -20.14
CA ILE A 344 11.24 7.30 -19.28
C ILE A 344 11.65 6.09 -20.12
N TYR A 345 10.87 5.78 -21.14
CA TYR A 345 11.05 4.60 -22.00
C TYR A 345 12.15 4.78 -23.05
N SER A 346 12.65 5.99 -23.24
CA SER A 346 13.81 6.30 -24.08
C SER A 346 15.14 6.38 -23.32
N LEU A 347 15.14 6.22 -21.99
CA LEU A 347 16.37 6.28 -21.17
C LEU A 347 17.41 5.22 -21.58
N LYS A 348 16.99 4.09 -22.17
CA LYS A 348 17.89 3.08 -22.69
C LYS A 348 18.85 3.62 -23.75
N ASP A 349 18.39 4.60 -24.56
CA ASP A 349 19.16 5.19 -25.64
C ASP A 349 20.19 6.20 -25.11
N LYS A 350 20.04 6.63 -23.84
CA LYS A 350 20.93 7.58 -23.14
C LYS A 350 21.82 6.90 -22.08
N LYS A 351 21.97 5.56 -22.14
CA LYS A 351 22.68 4.78 -21.12
C LYS A 351 24.11 5.28 -20.85
N GLU A 352 24.87 5.61 -21.90
CA GLU A 352 26.26 6.10 -21.76
C GLU A 352 26.34 7.47 -21.07
N GLU A 353 25.32 8.30 -21.23
CA GLU A 353 25.21 9.59 -20.58
C GLU A 353 24.82 9.43 -19.11
N LEU A 354 23.89 8.52 -18.82
CA LEU A 354 23.48 8.19 -17.45
C LEU A 354 24.63 7.66 -16.60
N LEU A 355 25.55 6.89 -17.18
CA LEU A 355 26.74 6.37 -16.49
C LEU A 355 27.72 7.48 -16.04
N LYS A 356 27.61 8.67 -16.60
CA LYS A 356 28.43 9.82 -16.20
C LYS A 356 27.88 10.57 -14.98
N LEU A 357 26.63 10.31 -14.60
CA LEU A 357 26.00 10.97 -13.47
C LEU A 357 26.46 10.36 -12.14
N GLU A 358 26.65 11.21 -11.14
CA GLU A 358 27.03 10.77 -9.80
C GLU A 358 25.95 9.88 -9.18
N GLY A 359 26.35 8.71 -8.69
CA GLY A 359 25.45 7.74 -8.06
C GLY A 359 24.81 6.74 -9.03
N PHE A 360 25.18 6.77 -10.32
CA PHE A 360 24.73 5.80 -11.32
C PHE A 360 25.84 4.81 -11.65
N GLY A 361 25.76 3.60 -11.12
CA GLY A 361 26.63 2.48 -11.48
C GLY A 361 26.01 1.58 -12.53
N GLU A 362 26.84 0.84 -13.26
CA GLU A 362 26.39 -0.02 -14.37
C GLU A 362 25.31 -1.03 -13.95
N LEU A 363 25.47 -1.67 -12.78
CA LEU A 363 24.48 -2.63 -12.27
C LEU A 363 23.15 -1.96 -11.94
N SER A 364 23.18 -0.76 -11.36
CA SER A 364 21.95 -0.03 -10.99
C SER A 364 21.20 0.48 -12.21
N ILE A 365 21.92 0.94 -13.24
CA ILE A 365 21.32 1.37 -14.50
C ILE A 365 20.70 0.16 -15.24
N ASN A 366 21.40 -0.96 -15.33
CA ASN A 366 20.86 -2.14 -15.99
C ASN A 366 19.57 -2.62 -15.32
N LYS A 367 19.52 -2.68 -13.97
CA LYS A 367 18.29 -3.00 -13.23
C LYS A 367 17.17 -2.00 -13.47
N LEU A 368 17.49 -0.70 -13.48
CA LEU A 368 16.51 0.35 -13.77
C LEU A 368 15.92 0.17 -15.19
N LEU A 369 16.77 -0.01 -16.21
CA LEU A 369 16.33 -0.19 -17.60
C LEU A 369 15.48 -1.47 -17.76
N GLU A 370 15.85 -2.56 -17.09
CA GLU A 370 15.07 -3.80 -17.06
C GLU A 370 13.70 -3.56 -16.40
N SER A 371 13.66 -2.84 -15.28
CA SER A 371 12.41 -2.50 -14.61
C SER A 371 11.52 -1.61 -15.48
N ILE A 372 12.08 -0.65 -16.21
CA ILE A 372 11.35 0.18 -17.18
C ILE A 372 10.72 -0.70 -18.28
N GLU A 373 11.47 -1.65 -18.85
CA GLU A 373 10.91 -2.56 -19.88
C GLU A 373 9.81 -3.46 -19.29
N ASN A 374 9.98 -3.95 -18.07
CA ASN A 374 8.96 -4.77 -17.40
C ASN A 374 7.69 -3.96 -17.08
N SER A 375 7.81 -2.67 -16.79
CA SER A 375 6.66 -1.81 -16.52
C SER A 375 5.69 -1.68 -17.70
N LYS A 376 6.15 -1.86 -18.94
CA LYS A 376 5.30 -1.86 -20.14
C LYS A 376 4.22 -2.96 -20.12
N LYS A 377 4.40 -4.00 -19.29
CA LYS A 377 3.48 -5.12 -19.16
C LYS A 377 2.41 -4.90 -18.07
N LYS A 378 2.49 -3.78 -17.34
CA LYS A 378 1.52 -3.46 -16.29
C LYS A 378 0.11 -3.28 -16.89
N PRO A 379 -0.94 -3.63 -16.13
CA PRO A 379 -2.31 -3.43 -16.55
C PRO A 379 -2.62 -1.98 -16.96
N PHE A 380 -3.58 -1.80 -17.85
CA PHE A 380 -4.00 -0.48 -18.31
C PHE A 380 -4.48 0.43 -17.16
N SER A 381 -5.14 -0.15 -16.14
CA SER A 381 -5.54 0.57 -14.92
C SER A 381 -4.35 1.19 -14.17
N ASN A 382 -3.18 0.52 -14.16
CA ASN A 382 -1.97 1.07 -13.56
C ASN A 382 -1.47 2.30 -14.32
N LEU A 383 -1.50 2.26 -15.65
CA LEU A 383 -1.13 3.40 -16.49
C LEU A 383 -2.08 4.57 -16.26
N LEU A 384 -3.40 4.34 -16.25
CA LEU A 384 -4.40 5.38 -15.95
C LEU A 384 -4.17 6.02 -14.58
N THR A 385 -3.90 5.18 -13.55
CA THR A 385 -3.55 5.67 -12.21
C THR A 385 -2.30 6.55 -12.26
N SER A 386 -1.29 6.14 -13.04
CA SER A 386 0.03 6.79 -13.11
C SER A 386 0.01 8.18 -13.75
N PHE A 387 -0.98 8.51 -14.57
CA PHE A 387 -1.15 9.86 -15.12
C PHE A 387 -1.47 10.91 -14.05
N GLY A 388 -1.88 10.46 -12.87
CA GLY A 388 -2.10 11.34 -11.73
C GLY A 388 -3.28 12.30 -11.89
N ILE A 389 -4.26 11.93 -12.72
CA ILE A 389 -5.51 12.70 -12.92
C ILE A 389 -6.18 12.90 -11.55
N GLU A 390 -6.57 14.13 -11.27
CA GLU A 390 -7.18 14.46 -9.97
C GLU A 390 -8.53 13.72 -9.80
N GLY A 391 -8.66 12.99 -8.70
CA GLY A 391 -9.82 12.14 -8.43
C GLY A 391 -9.69 10.70 -8.97
N VAL A 392 -8.69 10.41 -9.80
CA VAL A 392 -8.45 9.05 -10.31
C VAL A 392 -7.38 8.35 -9.47
N GLY A 393 -7.84 7.49 -8.57
CA GLY A 393 -7.02 6.52 -7.84
C GLY A 393 -7.13 5.13 -8.48
N VAL A 394 -6.55 4.12 -7.83
CA VAL A 394 -6.55 2.72 -8.31
C VAL A 394 -7.98 2.23 -8.60
N GLU A 395 -8.92 2.43 -7.67
CA GLU A 395 -10.31 1.95 -7.79
C GLU A 395 -11.03 2.60 -9.00
N ILE A 396 -10.87 3.91 -9.19
CA ILE A 396 -11.48 4.62 -10.33
C ILE A 396 -10.81 4.21 -11.65
N ALA A 397 -9.50 4.03 -11.66
CA ALA A 397 -8.78 3.55 -12.85
C ALA A 397 -9.19 2.13 -13.24
N GLU A 398 -9.45 1.23 -12.28
CA GLU A 398 -10.00 -0.11 -12.52
C GLU A 398 -11.42 -0.03 -13.12
N LEU A 399 -12.28 0.85 -12.60
CA LEU A 399 -13.62 1.08 -13.17
C LEU A 399 -13.55 1.58 -14.61
N ILE A 400 -12.67 2.55 -14.89
CA ILE A 400 -12.48 3.07 -16.25
C ILE A 400 -11.95 1.96 -17.17
N SER A 401 -10.97 1.15 -16.72
CA SER A 401 -10.40 0.06 -17.51
C SER A 401 -11.39 -1.09 -17.76
N SER A 402 -12.40 -1.26 -16.92
CA SER A 402 -13.50 -2.20 -17.18
C SER A 402 -14.38 -1.78 -18.37
N LYS A 403 -14.44 -0.47 -18.66
CA LYS A 403 -15.21 0.10 -19.77
C LYS A 403 -14.38 0.26 -21.02
N PHE A 404 -13.14 0.73 -20.88
CA PHE A 404 -12.20 0.97 -21.97
C PHE A 404 -11.00 0.04 -21.80
N SER A 405 -10.80 -0.88 -22.73
CA SER A 405 -9.78 -1.92 -22.63
C SER A 405 -8.35 -1.46 -23.00
N SER A 406 -8.21 -0.23 -23.50
CA SER A 406 -6.92 0.29 -23.94
C SER A 406 -6.87 1.82 -23.95
N LEU A 407 -5.64 2.35 -24.01
CA LEU A 407 -5.40 3.77 -24.16
C LEU A 407 -5.95 4.32 -25.49
N VAL A 408 -6.00 3.50 -26.55
CA VAL A 408 -6.61 3.86 -27.83
C VAL A 408 -8.11 4.03 -27.67
N GLU A 409 -8.79 3.07 -27.07
CA GLU A 409 -10.24 3.07 -26.92
C GLU A 409 -10.73 4.25 -26.06
N ILE A 410 -10.04 4.56 -24.94
CA ILE A 410 -10.42 5.70 -24.12
C ILE A 410 -10.11 7.03 -24.83
N LYS A 411 -9.03 7.12 -25.63
CA LYS A 411 -8.75 8.30 -26.45
C LYS A 411 -9.87 8.55 -27.45
N GLU A 412 -10.27 7.53 -28.22
CA GLU A 412 -11.40 7.64 -29.16
C GLU A 412 -12.70 8.01 -28.44
N GLY A 413 -12.95 7.38 -27.29
CA GLY A 413 -14.09 7.73 -26.44
C GLY A 413 -14.09 9.19 -25.99
N SER A 414 -12.91 9.73 -25.64
CA SER A 414 -12.75 11.10 -25.14
C SER A 414 -13.03 12.19 -26.20
N GLU A 415 -12.99 11.83 -27.48
CA GLU A 415 -13.33 12.72 -28.59
C GLU A 415 -14.84 12.79 -28.83
N SER A 416 -15.64 11.95 -28.18
CA SER A 416 -17.09 11.95 -28.29
C SER A 416 -17.75 13.00 -27.38
N ASN A 417 -18.86 13.60 -27.84
CA ASN A 417 -19.60 14.62 -27.07
C ASN A 417 -20.24 14.07 -25.78
N ASN A 418 -20.38 12.75 -25.65
CA ASN A 418 -21.01 12.09 -24.51
C ASN A 418 -20.02 11.41 -23.58
N PHE A 419 -18.72 11.69 -23.70
CA PHE A 419 -17.68 11.04 -22.88
C PHE A 419 -17.92 11.25 -21.39
N ASN A 420 -18.29 12.46 -20.97
CA ASN A 420 -18.61 12.76 -19.58
C ASN A 420 -19.77 11.90 -19.06
N GLU A 421 -20.84 11.75 -19.84
CA GLU A 421 -22.01 10.90 -19.48
C GLU A 421 -21.61 9.42 -19.38
N ILE A 422 -20.74 8.94 -20.27
CA ILE A 422 -20.23 7.56 -20.21
C ILE A 422 -19.49 7.32 -18.90
N LEU A 423 -18.67 8.27 -18.46
CA LEU A 423 -17.94 8.18 -17.20
C LEU A 423 -18.88 8.24 -15.99
N GLU A 424 -19.87 9.13 -15.97
CA GLU A 424 -20.84 9.26 -14.88
C GLU A 424 -21.73 8.02 -14.72
N ASN A 425 -21.96 7.26 -15.79
CA ASN A 425 -22.70 6.00 -15.75
C ASN A 425 -21.91 4.84 -15.11
N LEU A 426 -20.61 5.01 -14.82
CA LEU A 426 -19.83 4.04 -14.07
C LEU A 426 -20.09 4.23 -12.56
N GLU A 427 -20.64 3.19 -11.91
CA GLU A 427 -20.94 3.24 -10.49
C GLU A 427 -19.65 3.55 -9.67
N GLY A 428 -19.64 4.69 -8.98
CA GLY A 428 -18.46 5.18 -8.24
C GLY A 428 -17.79 6.41 -8.85
N ILE A 429 -18.17 6.84 -10.06
CA ILE A 429 -17.67 8.07 -10.69
C ILE A 429 -18.77 9.13 -10.66
N GLY A 430 -18.56 10.16 -9.83
CA GLY A 430 -19.48 11.30 -9.76
C GLY A 430 -19.15 12.40 -10.80
N PRO A 431 -20.08 13.38 -11.01
CA PRO A 431 -19.92 14.44 -12.02
C PRO A 431 -18.60 15.20 -11.95
N VAL A 432 -18.13 15.51 -10.73
CA VAL A 432 -16.88 16.25 -10.53
C VAL A 432 -15.66 15.47 -11.02
N VAL A 433 -15.61 14.17 -10.77
CA VAL A 433 -14.49 13.31 -11.21
C VAL A 433 -14.57 13.09 -12.72
N ALA A 434 -15.75 12.84 -13.26
CA ALA A 434 -15.98 12.70 -14.70
C ALA A 434 -15.52 13.95 -15.48
N MET A 435 -15.88 15.14 -15.00
CA MET A 435 -15.44 16.42 -15.58
C MET A 435 -13.92 16.55 -15.57
N LYS A 436 -13.24 16.26 -14.42
CA LYS A 436 -11.78 16.33 -14.34
C LYS A 436 -11.08 15.36 -15.28
N ILE A 437 -11.65 14.18 -15.50
CA ILE A 437 -11.11 13.21 -16.48
C ILE A 437 -11.29 13.78 -17.89
N THR A 438 -12.46 14.28 -18.23
CA THR A 438 -12.76 14.87 -19.54
C THR A 438 -11.85 16.06 -19.85
N ASP A 439 -11.67 16.96 -18.88
CA ASP A 439 -10.77 18.11 -19.02
C ASP A 439 -9.32 17.66 -19.27
N TRP A 440 -8.85 16.65 -18.51
CA TRP A 440 -7.49 16.14 -18.66
C TRP A 440 -7.25 15.55 -20.05
N PHE A 441 -8.19 14.77 -20.59
CA PHE A 441 -8.11 14.19 -21.94
C PHE A 441 -8.26 15.25 -23.05
N SER A 442 -8.87 16.39 -22.76
CA SER A 442 -9.03 17.50 -23.71
C SER A 442 -7.78 18.35 -23.90
N GLU A 443 -6.87 18.38 -22.89
CA GLU A 443 -5.65 19.17 -22.92
C GLU A 443 -4.66 18.67 -24.00
N GLU A 444 -4.18 19.56 -24.86
CA GLU A 444 -3.30 19.22 -26.00
C GLU A 444 -2.02 18.47 -25.58
N LYS A 445 -1.37 18.92 -24.49
CA LYS A 445 -0.17 18.25 -23.97
C LYS A 445 -0.43 16.79 -23.57
N ASN A 446 -1.62 16.50 -23.02
CA ASN A 446 -2.01 15.16 -22.59
C ASN A 446 -2.38 14.28 -23.80
N LYS A 447 -2.95 14.86 -24.86
CA LYS A 447 -3.17 14.15 -26.14
C LYS A 447 -1.86 13.70 -26.75
N ILE A 448 -0.86 14.61 -26.79
CA ILE A 448 0.50 14.27 -27.28
C ILE A 448 1.11 13.15 -26.44
N LEU A 449 1.00 13.25 -25.10
CA LEU A 449 1.48 12.23 -24.17
C LEU A 449 0.83 10.86 -24.46
N ILE A 450 -0.49 10.83 -24.61
CA ILE A 450 -1.25 9.62 -24.96
C ILE A 450 -0.75 9.02 -26.29
N ASP A 451 -0.58 9.84 -27.32
CA ASP A 451 -0.08 9.39 -28.62
C ASP A 451 1.32 8.78 -28.55
N ASN A 452 2.18 9.33 -27.70
CA ASN A 452 3.50 8.78 -27.47
C ASN A 452 3.43 7.43 -26.75
N PHE A 453 2.58 7.26 -25.75
CA PHE A 453 2.36 5.97 -25.08
C PHE A 453 1.78 4.91 -26.04
N ILE A 454 0.87 5.31 -26.91
CA ILE A 454 0.31 4.44 -27.95
C ILE A 454 1.41 3.97 -28.91
N LYS A 455 2.30 4.87 -29.38
CA LYS A 455 3.46 4.52 -30.24
C LYS A 455 4.43 3.57 -29.54
N LEU A 456 4.56 3.66 -28.21
CA LEU A 456 5.39 2.77 -27.40
C LEU A 456 4.74 1.42 -27.10
N ASN A 457 3.51 1.18 -27.58
CA ASN A 457 2.68 0.00 -27.29
C ASN A 457 2.47 -0.22 -25.77
N ILE A 458 2.23 0.85 -25.02
CA ILE A 458 1.94 0.83 -23.59
C ILE A 458 0.47 1.18 -23.37
N GLY A 459 -0.18 0.55 -22.38
CA GLY A 459 -1.60 0.79 -22.09
C GLY A 459 -2.54 -0.01 -22.97
N TYR A 460 -2.08 -1.12 -23.48
CA TYR A 460 -2.93 -2.16 -24.02
C TYR A 460 -3.14 -3.22 -22.94
N GLU A 461 -4.38 -3.54 -22.59
CA GLU A 461 -4.58 -4.88 -22.11
C GLU A 461 -4.14 -5.79 -23.25
N LYS A 462 -3.13 -6.63 -23.00
CA LYS A 462 -3.02 -7.85 -23.78
C LYS A 462 -4.38 -8.54 -23.56
N LYS A 463 -5.29 -8.42 -24.51
CA LYS A 463 -6.10 -9.57 -24.83
C LYS A 463 -5.05 -10.62 -25.16
N GLU A 464 -4.62 -11.42 -24.19
CA GLU A 464 -4.23 -12.77 -24.53
C GLU A 464 -5.31 -13.16 -25.53
N ASN A 465 -4.92 -13.64 -26.69
CA ASN A 465 -5.84 -14.11 -27.69
C ASN A 465 -6.69 -15.22 -27.04
N ALA A 466 -7.52 -14.79 -26.08
CA ALA A 466 -8.69 -15.50 -25.72
C ALA A 466 -9.52 -15.39 -26.99
N ASN A 467 -9.50 -16.41 -27.78
CA ASN A 467 -10.67 -16.74 -28.57
C ASN A 467 -11.83 -16.56 -27.59
N ASN A 468 -12.48 -15.40 -27.60
CA ASN A 468 -13.77 -15.22 -26.96
C ASN A 468 -14.74 -16.10 -27.75
N SER A 469 -14.56 -17.42 -27.56
CA SER A 469 -15.56 -18.36 -27.99
C SER A 469 -16.64 -18.26 -26.93
N ASN A 470 -17.85 -17.86 -27.31
CA ASN A 470 -19.03 -17.89 -26.44
C ASN A 470 -19.49 -19.34 -26.17
N ILE A 471 -18.56 -20.33 -26.22
CA ILE A 471 -18.85 -21.77 -26.05
C ILE A 471 -19.51 -22.05 -24.69
N LEU A 472 -19.18 -21.25 -23.67
CA LEU A 472 -19.75 -21.39 -22.33
C LEU A 472 -20.88 -20.38 -22.02
N GLU A 473 -21.35 -19.62 -23.01
CA GLU A 473 -22.42 -18.64 -22.80
C GLU A 473 -23.69 -19.31 -22.24
N GLY A 474 -24.25 -18.69 -21.20
CA GLY A 474 -25.42 -19.24 -20.50
C GLY A 474 -25.12 -20.36 -19.51
N LYS A 475 -23.88 -20.88 -19.47
CA LYS A 475 -23.49 -21.93 -18.52
C LYS A 475 -22.90 -21.32 -17.24
N SER A 476 -23.15 -21.96 -16.10
CA SER A 476 -22.64 -21.56 -14.78
C SER A 476 -21.80 -22.68 -14.20
N PHE A 477 -20.60 -22.37 -13.72
CA PHE A 477 -19.64 -23.32 -13.19
C PHE A 477 -19.31 -23.04 -11.74
N VAL A 478 -19.04 -24.09 -10.98
CA VAL A 478 -18.46 -24.02 -9.64
C VAL A 478 -17.15 -24.78 -9.65
N VAL A 479 -16.08 -24.19 -9.12
CA VAL A 479 -14.75 -24.81 -9.04
C VAL A 479 -14.49 -25.24 -7.59
N THR A 480 -14.01 -26.46 -7.39
CA THR A 480 -13.68 -27.01 -6.07
C THR A 480 -12.46 -27.94 -6.12
N GLY A 481 -11.70 -27.98 -5.02
CA GLY A 481 -10.48 -28.78 -4.95
C GLY A 481 -9.22 -28.02 -5.39
N SER A 482 -8.09 -28.72 -5.40
CA SER A 482 -6.78 -28.25 -5.86
C SER A 482 -6.42 -28.90 -7.20
N PHE A 483 -5.69 -28.19 -8.04
CA PHE A 483 -5.28 -28.62 -9.38
C PHE A 483 -3.75 -28.48 -9.48
N ASP A 484 -3.08 -29.42 -10.13
CA ASP A 484 -1.61 -29.48 -10.17
C ASP A 484 -1.00 -28.42 -11.11
N GLU A 485 -1.64 -28.14 -12.25
CA GLU A 485 -1.11 -27.25 -13.30
C GLU A 485 -1.82 -25.88 -13.36
N TYR A 486 -2.99 -25.73 -12.73
CA TYR A 486 -3.80 -24.51 -12.79
C TYR A 486 -4.18 -24.03 -11.39
N SER A 487 -4.07 -22.74 -11.13
CA SER A 487 -4.70 -22.18 -9.95
C SER A 487 -6.22 -22.09 -10.15
N ARG A 488 -6.96 -22.02 -9.06
CA ARG A 488 -8.40 -21.80 -9.12
C ARG A 488 -8.76 -20.53 -9.90
N ASN A 489 -7.97 -19.47 -9.74
CA ASN A 489 -8.18 -18.20 -10.42
C ASN A 489 -7.95 -18.34 -11.93
N ASP A 490 -7.01 -19.18 -12.36
CA ASP A 490 -6.79 -19.45 -13.78
C ASP A 490 -8.00 -20.13 -14.42
N ILE A 491 -8.57 -21.14 -13.73
CA ILE A 491 -9.77 -21.85 -14.19
C ILE A 491 -10.97 -20.90 -14.24
N GLU A 492 -11.16 -20.07 -13.21
CA GLU A 492 -12.23 -19.07 -13.16
C GLU A 492 -12.06 -18.01 -14.26
N SER A 493 -10.82 -17.66 -14.59
CA SER A 493 -10.51 -16.76 -15.71
C SER A 493 -10.86 -17.42 -17.05
N ILE A 494 -10.47 -18.69 -17.27
CA ILE A 494 -10.82 -19.43 -18.49
C ILE A 494 -12.34 -19.52 -18.69
N ILE A 495 -13.09 -19.79 -17.62
CA ILE A 495 -14.57 -19.84 -17.69
C ILE A 495 -15.14 -18.50 -18.18
N LYS A 496 -14.68 -17.40 -17.57
CA LYS A 496 -15.16 -16.04 -17.90
C LYS A 496 -14.77 -15.64 -19.32
N THR A 497 -13.56 -15.97 -19.75
CA THR A 497 -13.03 -15.71 -21.09
C THR A 497 -13.86 -16.38 -22.18
N HIS A 498 -14.46 -17.55 -21.88
CA HIS A 498 -15.31 -18.28 -22.83
C HIS A 498 -16.82 -18.00 -22.64
N GLY A 499 -17.17 -16.91 -21.93
CA GLY A 499 -18.56 -16.44 -21.77
C GLY A 499 -19.34 -17.16 -20.66
N GLY A 500 -18.70 -18.02 -19.86
CA GLY A 500 -19.32 -18.75 -18.74
C GLY A 500 -19.41 -17.90 -17.47
N LYS A 501 -20.33 -18.26 -16.57
CA LYS A 501 -20.48 -17.64 -15.24
C LYS A 501 -19.83 -18.50 -14.16
N VAL A 502 -19.07 -17.89 -13.27
CA VAL A 502 -18.50 -18.57 -12.09
C VAL A 502 -19.41 -18.30 -10.89
N SER A 503 -19.72 -19.35 -10.13
CA SER A 503 -20.49 -19.27 -8.90
C SER A 503 -19.69 -19.82 -7.72
N SER A 504 -19.81 -19.18 -6.57
CA SER A 504 -19.15 -19.64 -5.33
C SER A 504 -19.89 -20.79 -4.64
N LYS A 505 -21.18 -21.01 -4.99
CA LYS A 505 -22.05 -22.06 -4.39
C LYS A 505 -22.71 -22.88 -5.48
N VAL A 506 -22.89 -24.18 -5.20
CA VAL A 506 -23.71 -25.06 -6.04
C VAL A 506 -25.18 -24.72 -5.87
N SER A 507 -25.93 -24.67 -6.94
CA SER A 507 -27.37 -24.45 -6.97
C SER A 507 -27.99 -25.13 -8.18
N SER A 508 -29.32 -25.23 -8.26
CA SER A 508 -30.04 -25.76 -9.42
C SER A 508 -29.75 -25.03 -10.75
N LYS A 509 -29.10 -23.87 -10.70
CA LYS A 509 -28.65 -23.08 -11.87
C LYS A 509 -27.20 -23.38 -12.27
N THR A 510 -26.49 -24.23 -11.52
CA THR A 510 -25.12 -24.63 -11.83
C THR A 510 -25.13 -25.65 -12.95
N SER A 511 -24.39 -25.41 -14.02
CA SER A 511 -24.30 -26.32 -15.17
C SER A 511 -23.36 -27.48 -14.86
N ASN A 512 -22.15 -27.18 -14.35
CA ASN A 512 -21.16 -28.20 -13.99
C ASN A 512 -20.34 -27.78 -12.77
N LEU A 513 -19.91 -28.78 -11.99
CA LEU A 513 -18.87 -28.64 -10.97
C LEU A 513 -17.53 -29.09 -11.57
N ILE A 514 -16.52 -28.22 -11.57
CA ILE A 514 -15.14 -28.59 -11.96
C ILE A 514 -14.42 -29.08 -10.72
N LEU A 515 -14.04 -30.36 -10.77
CA LEU A 515 -13.53 -31.12 -9.63
C LEU A 515 -12.01 -31.27 -9.70
N GLY A 516 -11.31 -30.74 -8.69
CA GLY A 516 -9.90 -31.00 -8.42
C GLY A 516 -9.69 -32.01 -7.29
N SER A 517 -8.42 -32.21 -6.93
CA SER A 517 -8.03 -33.08 -5.82
C SER A 517 -8.50 -32.48 -4.48
N ASN A 518 -8.86 -33.34 -3.53
CA ASN A 518 -9.37 -32.97 -2.20
C ASN A 518 -10.57 -32.00 -2.23
N PRO A 519 -11.67 -32.37 -2.88
CA PRO A 519 -12.87 -31.56 -2.95
C PRO A 519 -13.51 -31.38 -1.57
N GLY A 520 -14.03 -30.15 -1.30
CA GLY A 520 -14.80 -29.85 -0.09
C GLY A 520 -16.27 -30.24 -0.19
N SER A 521 -17.13 -29.67 0.67
CA SER A 521 -18.59 -29.91 0.73
C SER A 521 -19.32 -29.69 -0.59
N LYS A 522 -18.79 -28.89 -1.50
CA LYS A 522 -19.39 -28.58 -2.81
C LYS A 522 -19.59 -29.81 -3.70
N LEU A 523 -18.79 -30.87 -3.49
CA LEU A 523 -18.98 -32.15 -4.19
C LEU A 523 -20.27 -32.83 -3.75
N ILE A 524 -20.54 -32.82 -2.45
CA ILE A 524 -21.77 -33.38 -1.87
C ILE A 524 -22.96 -32.57 -2.38
N ASP A 525 -22.87 -31.23 -2.30
CA ASP A 525 -23.93 -30.34 -2.78
C ASP A 525 -24.25 -30.58 -4.28
N ALA A 526 -23.22 -30.86 -5.11
CA ALA A 526 -23.39 -31.12 -6.54
C ALA A 526 -24.07 -32.48 -6.77
N GLN A 527 -23.71 -33.50 -6.01
CA GLN A 527 -24.34 -34.82 -6.07
C GLN A 527 -25.80 -34.77 -5.64
N GLU A 528 -26.11 -34.09 -4.55
CA GLU A 528 -27.49 -33.92 -4.06
C GLU A 528 -28.38 -33.14 -5.04
N ASN A 529 -27.82 -32.18 -5.77
CA ASN A 529 -28.55 -31.40 -6.76
C ASN A 529 -28.49 -31.98 -8.20
N ASN A 530 -27.92 -33.17 -8.39
CA ASN A 530 -27.73 -33.82 -9.69
C ASN A 530 -27.00 -32.94 -10.72
N ILE A 531 -25.99 -32.19 -10.27
CA ILE A 531 -25.16 -31.32 -11.14
C ILE A 531 -24.05 -32.15 -11.79
N GLY A 532 -23.80 -31.93 -13.07
CA GLY A 532 -22.70 -32.58 -13.79
C GLY A 532 -21.34 -32.27 -13.16
N ILE A 533 -20.55 -33.31 -12.89
CA ILE A 533 -19.20 -33.20 -12.31
C ILE A 533 -18.21 -33.52 -13.43
N ILE A 534 -17.27 -32.62 -13.70
CA ILE A 534 -16.23 -32.78 -14.71
C ILE A 534 -14.86 -32.50 -14.10
N ASP A 535 -13.83 -33.19 -14.58
CA ASP A 535 -12.46 -32.88 -14.20
C ASP A 535 -11.88 -31.73 -15.04
N ILE A 536 -10.65 -31.28 -14.69
CA ILE A 536 -10.01 -30.18 -15.40
C ILE A 536 -9.72 -30.51 -16.86
N THR A 537 -9.43 -31.76 -17.18
CA THR A 537 -9.12 -32.22 -18.55
C THR A 537 -10.37 -32.20 -19.41
N GLU A 538 -11.49 -32.64 -18.86
CA GLU A 538 -12.81 -32.58 -19.50
C GLU A 538 -13.26 -31.13 -19.71
N PHE A 539 -13.02 -30.27 -18.70
CA PHE A 539 -13.33 -28.85 -18.81
C PHE A 539 -12.50 -28.18 -19.92
N LEU A 540 -11.19 -28.44 -19.97
CA LEU A 540 -10.30 -27.86 -21.00
C LEU A 540 -10.70 -28.30 -22.41
N LYS A 541 -11.15 -29.54 -22.59
CA LYS A 541 -11.72 -29.99 -23.87
C LYS A 541 -12.97 -29.21 -24.27
N LEU A 542 -13.85 -28.88 -23.31
CA LEU A 542 -15.06 -28.10 -23.58
C LEU A 542 -14.79 -26.67 -24.05
N VAL A 543 -13.60 -26.15 -23.83
CA VAL A 543 -13.20 -24.78 -24.23
C VAL A 543 -12.22 -24.76 -25.41
N THR A 544 -11.70 -25.93 -25.84
CA THR A 544 -10.80 -26.07 -26.99
C THR A 544 -11.47 -26.60 -28.24
N ASP A 545 -12.64 -27.24 -28.14
CA ASP A 545 -13.51 -27.65 -29.24
C ASP A 545 -14.50 -26.52 -29.63
#